data_1970529689928f628a89c1d9c852d4dd
#
_entry.id   1970529689928f628a89c1d9c852d4dd
#
_cell.length_a   1.000
_cell.length_b   1.000
_cell.length_c   1.000
_cell.angle_alpha   90.00
_cell.angle_beta   90.00
_cell.angle_gamma   90.00
#
_symmetry.space_group_name_H-M   'P 1'
#
loop_
_entity.id
_entity.type
_entity.pdbx_description
1 polymer ?
#
loop_
_entity_poly.entity_id
_entity_poly.type
_entity_poly.pdbx_seq_one_letter_code
_entity_poly.pdbx_strand_id
1 'polypeptide(L)'
;LGNICRSPLAEGILRSKLPSNFVVDSAGTGHWHIGNPPDARSIKIAKEKGIDISNLKGRQFSKQDFSDFDYIYVMDNQNYKDVIALASHENEKAKVKLILNELFPNENVDVPDPYYGLQDGFNNVYNMLDEACNVIKEKLLKNKPR
;
A
#
# COMPACT_ATOMS: atom_id res chain seq x y z
N LEU A 1 3.94 8.57 -4.99
CA LEU A 1 5.06 9.25 -4.37
C LEU A 1 4.73 9.76 -2.97
N GLY A 2 3.66 10.52 -2.83
CA GLY A 2 3.36 11.25 -1.60
C GLY A 2 2.44 10.58 -0.61
N ASN A 3 2.07 9.33 -0.76
CA ASN A 3 1.17 8.63 0.16
C ASN A 3 -0.21 9.28 0.27
N ILE A 4 -0.80 9.69 -0.86
CA ILE A 4 -2.13 10.32 -0.86
C ILE A 4 -3.17 9.60 -1.73
N CYS A 5 -2.77 8.76 -2.68
CA CYS A 5 -3.71 8.08 -3.57
C CYS A 5 -3.75 6.56 -3.35
N ARG A 6 -2.72 5.87 -3.85
CA ARG A 6 -2.70 4.40 -3.88
C ARG A 6 -2.47 3.78 -2.51
N SER A 7 -1.47 4.24 -1.78
CA SER A 7 -1.10 3.64 -0.49
C SER A 7 -2.19 3.75 0.55
N PRO A 8 -2.87 4.91 0.72
CA PRO A 8 -3.97 4.98 1.66
C PRO A 8 -5.12 4.06 1.31
N LEU A 9 -5.41 3.87 0.01
CA LEU A 9 -6.42 2.91 -0.42
C LEU A 9 -6.03 1.50 -0.02
N ALA A 10 -4.78 1.11 -0.29
CA ALA A 10 -4.30 -0.21 0.07
C ALA A 10 -4.36 -0.44 1.58
N GLU A 11 -3.98 0.56 2.36
CA GLU A 11 -4.05 0.48 3.82
C GLU A 11 -5.47 0.25 4.29
N GLY A 12 -6.42 1.04 3.82
CA GLY A 12 -7.82 0.91 4.21
C GLY A 12 -8.42 -0.42 3.81
N ILE A 13 -8.16 -0.84 2.57
CA ILE A 13 -8.67 -2.10 2.05
C ILE A 13 -8.13 -3.29 2.86
N LEU A 14 -6.84 -3.35 3.06
CA LEU A 14 -6.22 -4.46 3.77
C LEU A 14 -6.64 -4.49 5.23
N ARG A 15 -6.70 -3.33 5.88
CA ARG A 15 -7.14 -3.24 7.28
C ARG A 15 -8.56 -3.76 7.42
N SER A 16 -9.44 -3.48 6.46
CA SER A 16 -10.82 -3.95 6.50
C SER A 16 -10.96 -5.47 6.37
N LYS A 17 -9.93 -6.13 5.85
CA LYS A 17 -9.94 -7.57 5.61
C LYS A 17 -9.22 -8.37 6.69
N LEU A 18 -8.44 -7.73 7.54
CA LEU A 18 -7.62 -8.41 8.54
C LEU A 18 -8.17 -8.21 9.95
N PRO A 19 -7.92 -9.18 10.86
CA PRO A 19 -8.25 -9.01 12.29
C PRO A 19 -7.47 -7.84 12.88
N SER A 20 -7.99 -7.28 13.99
CA SER A 20 -7.42 -6.10 14.63
C SER A 20 -6.02 -6.29 15.21
N ASN A 21 -5.56 -7.53 15.35
CA ASN A 21 -4.21 -7.81 15.84
C ASN A 21 -3.12 -7.66 14.76
N PHE A 22 -3.52 -7.39 13.51
CA PHE A 22 -2.57 -7.01 12.46
C PHE A 22 -2.42 -5.49 12.44
N VAL A 23 -1.19 -5.02 12.36
CA VAL A 23 -0.90 -3.59 12.21
C VAL A 23 -0.73 -3.30 10.73
N VAL A 24 -1.59 -2.46 10.18
CA VAL A 24 -1.56 -2.07 8.77
C VAL A 24 -1.33 -0.57 8.70
N ASP A 25 -0.33 -0.15 7.93
CA ASP A 25 0.02 1.25 7.79
C ASP A 25 0.50 1.52 6.36
N SER A 26 0.60 2.77 5.99
CA SER A 26 1.12 3.16 4.69
C SER A 26 2.04 4.36 4.81
N ALA A 27 2.93 4.52 3.81
CA ALA A 27 3.89 5.59 3.77
C ALA A 27 4.24 5.92 2.32
N GLY A 28 4.72 7.12 2.09
CA GLY A 28 5.21 7.53 0.78
C GLY A 28 6.73 7.63 0.78
N THR A 29 7.33 7.54 -0.40
CA THR A 29 8.78 7.74 -0.54
C THR A 29 9.16 9.21 -0.59
N GLY A 30 8.21 10.08 -1.02
CA GLY A 30 8.42 11.51 -1.01
C GLY A 30 7.90 12.17 0.25
N HIS A 31 8.17 13.47 0.37
CA HIS A 31 7.79 14.23 1.57
C HIS A 31 6.74 15.31 1.31
N TRP A 32 6.25 15.42 0.07
CA TRP A 32 5.37 16.53 -0.33
C TRP A 32 4.03 16.58 0.39
N HIS A 33 3.52 15.44 0.83
CA HIS A 33 2.18 15.33 1.40
C HIS A 33 2.17 14.84 2.84
N ILE A 34 3.28 15.03 3.56
CA ILE A 34 3.36 14.65 4.98
C ILE A 34 2.30 15.40 5.77
N GLY A 35 1.50 14.67 6.54
CA GLY A 35 0.43 15.23 7.35
C GLY A 35 -0.87 15.49 6.60
N ASN A 36 -0.87 15.36 5.26
CA ASN A 36 -2.06 15.59 4.46
C ASN A 36 -3.00 14.38 4.48
N PRO A 37 -4.32 14.60 4.36
CA PRO A 37 -5.25 13.49 4.17
C PRO A 37 -5.06 12.88 2.79
N PRO A 38 -5.64 11.70 2.55
CA PRO A 38 -5.64 11.12 1.21
C PRO A 38 -6.34 12.03 0.21
N ASP A 39 -6.03 11.83 -1.08
CA ASP A 39 -6.70 12.53 -2.17
C ASP A 39 -8.22 12.32 -2.04
N ALA A 40 -9.00 13.38 -2.29
CA ALA A 40 -10.45 13.33 -2.14
C ALA A 40 -11.10 12.24 -3.00
N ARG A 41 -10.52 11.96 -4.17
CA ARG A 41 -11.02 10.91 -5.07
C ARG A 41 -10.79 9.51 -4.48
N SER A 42 -9.69 9.32 -3.76
CA SER A 42 -9.42 8.07 -3.04
C SER A 42 -10.40 7.89 -1.88
N ILE A 43 -10.65 8.96 -1.14
CA ILE A 43 -11.63 8.93 -0.04
C ILE A 43 -13.00 8.58 -0.58
N LYS A 44 -13.39 9.16 -1.70
CA LYS A 44 -14.69 8.94 -2.34
C LYS A 44 -14.89 7.47 -2.72
N ILE A 45 -13.93 6.88 -3.45
CA ILE A 45 -14.08 5.50 -3.89
C ILE A 45 -14.08 4.53 -2.71
N ALA A 46 -13.26 4.79 -1.71
CA ALA A 46 -13.24 3.96 -0.51
C ALA A 46 -14.58 4.01 0.23
N LYS A 47 -15.15 5.21 0.37
CA LYS A 47 -16.43 5.39 1.02
C LYS A 47 -17.56 4.66 0.29
N GLU A 48 -17.56 4.68 -1.03
CA GLU A 48 -18.53 3.94 -1.84
C GLU A 48 -18.45 2.44 -1.58
N LYS A 49 -17.30 1.94 -1.16
CA LYS A 49 -17.07 0.53 -0.82
C LYS A 49 -17.16 0.25 0.69
N GLY A 50 -17.62 1.22 1.47
CA GLY A 50 -17.81 1.06 2.89
C GLY A 50 -16.55 1.22 3.75
N ILE A 51 -15.51 1.83 3.20
CA ILE A 51 -14.23 2.01 3.88
C ILE A 51 -13.94 3.50 4.08
N ASP A 52 -13.65 3.90 5.31
CA ASP A 52 -13.32 5.29 5.63
C ASP A 52 -11.80 5.43 5.78
N ILE A 53 -11.18 6.17 4.86
CA ILE A 53 -9.75 6.50 4.94
C ILE A 53 -9.52 8.00 5.19
N SER A 54 -10.59 8.75 5.49
CA SER A 54 -10.51 10.21 5.62
C SER A 54 -9.63 10.66 6.79
N ASN A 55 -9.43 9.80 7.79
CA ASN A 55 -8.63 10.13 8.96
C ASN A 55 -7.14 9.77 8.81
N LEU A 56 -6.77 9.13 7.72
CA LEU A 56 -5.36 8.80 7.47
C LEU A 56 -4.58 10.05 7.11
N LYS A 57 -3.30 10.06 7.44
CA LYS A 57 -2.41 11.19 7.12
C LYS A 57 -1.15 10.66 6.46
N GLY A 58 -0.68 11.40 5.45
CA GLY A 58 0.55 11.05 4.76
C GLY A 58 1.73 11.06 5.72
N ARG A 59 2.61 10.09 5.58
CA ARG A 59 3.88 10.06 6.26
C ARG A 59 4.96 9.56 5.30
N GLN A 60 6.20 9.86 5.62
CA GLN A 60 7.32 9.42 4.79
C GLN A 60 7.85 8.07 5.29
N PHE A 61 8.16 7.18 4.37
CA PHE A 61 8.82 5.91 4.67
C PHE A 61 10.21 6.18 5.27
N SER A 62 10.57 5.42 6.29
CA SER A 62 11.87 5.57 6.95
C SER A 62 12.51 4.19 7.19
N LYS A 63 13.80 4.19 7.53
CA LYS A 63 14.52 2.96 7.82
C LYS A 63 13.90 2.17 8.98
N GLN A 64 13.27 2.87 9.92
CA GLN A 64 12.62 2.21 11.06
C GLN A 64 11.52 1.27 10.61
N ASP A 65 10.88 1.54 9.47
CA ASP A 65 9.82 0.69 8.94
C ASP A 65 10.29 -0.72 8.64
N PHE A 66 11.57 -0.92 8.29
CA PHE A 66 12.11 -2.27 8.07
C PHE A 66 12.10 -3.10 9.35
N SER A 67 12.23 -2.47 10.51
CA SER A 67 12.17 -3.16 11.79
C SER A 67 10.74 -3.33 12.29
N ASP A 68 9.90 -2.33 12.04
CA ASP A 68 8.54 -2.29 12.58
C ASP A 68 7.56 -3.21 11.85
N PHE A 69 7.83 -3.53 10.58
CA PHE A 69 6.89 -4.29 9.75
C PHE A 69 7.53 -5.56 9.21
N ASP A 70 6.73 -6.62 9.16
CA ASP A 70 7.15 -7.92 8.64
C ASP A 70 7.06 -7.98 7.12
N TYR A 71 6.11 -7.25 6.53
CA TYR A 71 5.83 -7.24 5.09
C TYR A 71 5.75 -5.80 4.63
N ILE A 72 6.45 -5.48 3.55
CA ILE A 72 6.46 -4.13 2.97
C ILE A 72 6.09 -4.25 1.50
N TYR A 73 4.91 -3.74 1.15
CA TYR A 73 4.43 -3.77 -0.23
C TYR A 73 4.55 -2.39 -0.85
N VAL A 74 5.03 -2.34 -2.07
CA VAL A 74 5.16 -1.10 -2.83
C VAL A 74 4.25 -1.14 -4.05
N MET A 75 3.89 0.04 -4.54
CA MET A 75 2.90 0.16 -5.61
C MET A 75 3.52 0.00 -7.00
N ASP A 76 4.74 0.47 -7.19
CA ASP A 76 5.39 0.44 -8.50
C ASP A 76 6.89 0.23 -8.39
N ASN A 77 7.53 0.06 -9.54
CA ASN A 77 8.97 -0.21 -9.60
C ASN A 77 9.80 0.98 -9.12
N GLN A 78 9.33 2.20 -9.27
CA GLN A 78 10.04 3.36 -8.75
C GLN A 78 10.01 3.37 -7.23
N ASN A 79 8.86 3.09 -6.63
CA ASN A 79 8.75 2.95 -5.17
C ASN A 79 9.69 1.84 -4.68
N TYR A 80 9.75 0.73 -5.41
CA TYR A 80 10.63 -0.38 -5.06
C TYR A 80 12.09 0.08 -4.99
N LYS A 81 12.56 0.79 -6.00
CA LYS A 81 13.94 1.31 -6.03
C LYS A 81 14.20 2.26 -4.87
N ASP A 82 13.26 3.16 -4.61
CA ASP A 82 13.43 4.16 -3.55
C ASP A 82 13.50 3.53 -2.17
N VAL A 83 12.67 2.52 -1.92
CA VAL A 83 12.64 1.82 -0.63
C VAL A 83 13.88 0.94 -0.46
N ILE A 84 14.26 0.19 -1.49
CA ILE A 84 15.44 -0.67 -1.47
C ILE A 84 16.71 0.15 -1.19
N ALA A 85 16.78 1.37 -1.72
CA ALA A 85 17.93 2.24 -1.51
C ALA A 85 18.14 2.58 -0.03
N LEU A 86 17.10 2.50 0.79
CA LEU A 86 17.17 2.77 2.23
C LEU A 86 17.51 1.52 3.05
N ALA A 87 17.46 0.34 2.44
CA ALA A 87 17.73 -0.91 3.14
C ALA A 87 19.23 -1.08 3.38
N SER A 88 19.58 -1.56 4.57
CA SER A 88 20.98 -1.78 4.96
C SER A 88 21.42 -3.23 4.78
N HIS A 89 20.49 -4.16 4.79
CA HIS A 89 20.76 -5.60 4.77
C HIS A 89 19.88 -6.34 3.77
N GLU A 90 20.33 -7.52 3.34
CA GLU A 90 19.55 -8.34 2.41
C GLU A 90 18.21 -8.79 3.00
N ASN A 91 18.16 -9.05 4.30
CA ASN A 91 16.90 -9.45 4.95
C ASN A 91 15.88 -8.31 4.96
N GLU A 92 16.32 -7.06 4.97
CA GLU A 92 15.42 -5.91 4.83
C GLU A 92 14.88 -5.82 3.40
N LYS A 93 15.77 -5.98 2.41
CA LYS A 93 15.36 -5.99 1.00
C LYS A 93 14.36 -7.09 0.70
N ALA A 94 14.53 -8.25 1.33
CA ALA A 94 13.65 -9.40 1.12
C ALA A 94 12.22 -9.15 1.58
N LYS A 95 11.99 -8.18 2.47
CA LYS A 95 10.65 -7.82 2.92
C LYS A 95 9.87 -7.01 1.89
N VAL A 96 10.56 -6.38 0.94
CA VAL A 96 9.96 -5.44 -0.01
C VAL A 96 9.49 -6.18 -1.25
N LYS A 97 8.20 -6.03 -1.59
CA LYS A 97 7.57 -6.70 -2.73
C LYS A 97 6.62 -5.75 -3.44
N LEU A 98 6.54 -5.89 -4.76
CA LEU A 98 5.52 -5.20 -5.54
C LEU A 98 4.17 -5.82 -5.22
N ILE A 99 3.18 -4.99 -4.89
CA ILE A 99 1.87 -5.49 -4.45
C ILE A 99 1.18 -6.32 -5.54
N LEU A 100 1.30 -5.93 -6.80
CA LEU A 100 0.68 -6.67 -7.89
C LEU A 100 1.40 -7.97 -8.24
N ASN A 101 2.60 -8.25 -7.69
CA ASN A 101 3.19 -9.57 -7.81
C ASN A 101 2.39 -10.63 -7.06
N GLU A 102 1.51 -10.25 -6.15
CA GLU A 102 0.60 -11.19 -5.52
C GLU A 102 -0.47 -11.70 -6.49
N LEU A 103 -0.83 -10.90 -7.51
CA LEU A 103 -1.77 -11.30 -8.56
C LEU A 103 -1.07 -11.86 -9.79
N PHE A 104 0.08 -11.29 -10.13
CA PHE A 104 0.84 -11.62 -11.33
C PHE A 104 2.28 -11.93 -10.94
N PRO A 105 2.55 -13.13 -10.37
CA PRO A 105 3.87 -13.44 -9.82
C PRO A 105 5.01 -13.22 -10.81
N ASN A 106 6.03 -12.49 -10.35
CA ASN A 106 7.24 -12.18 -11.10
C ASN A 106 7.07 -11.32 -12.36
N GLU A 107 5.87 -10.76 -12.60
CA GLU A 107 5.66 -9.91 -13.76
C GLU A 107 6.04 -8.46 -13.52
N ASN A 108 6.20 -8.07 -12.26
CA ASN A 108 6.64 -6.73 -11.85
C ASN A 108 5.79 -5.61 -12.44
N VAL A 109 4.47 -5.77 -12.37
CA VAL A 109 3.50 -4.81 -12.87
C VAL A 109 3.31 -3.68 -11.88
N ASP A 110 3.30 -2.44 -12.38
CA ASP A 110 3.03 -1.27 -11.56
C ASP A 110 1.53 -1.09 -11.34
N VAL A 111 1.14 -0.65 -10.13
CA VAL A 111 -0.19 -0.07 -9.93
C VAL A 111 -0.15 1.30 -10.58
N PRO A 112 -1.06 1.61 -11.53
CA PRO A 112 -1.06 2.93 -12.18
C PRO A 112 -1.26 4.04 -11.15
N ASP A 113 -0.63 5.19 -11.37
CA ASP A 113 -0.85 6.36 -10.53
C ASP A 113 -2.08 7.10 -11.05
N PRO A 114 -3.17 7.15 -10.29
CA PRO A 114 -4.40 7.79 -10.76
C PRO A 114 -4.43 9.29 -10.52
N TYR A 115 -3.38 9.88 -9.94
CA TYR A 115 -3.40 11.26 -9.47
C TYR A 115 -3.78 12.25 -10.57
N TYR A 116 -3.26 12.04 -11.77
CA TYR A 116 -3.50 12.93 -12.92
C TYR A 116 -4.67 12.48 -13.78
N GLY A 117 -5.39 11.43 -13.35
CA GLY A 117 -6.48 10.87 -14.12
C GLY A 117 -7.87 11.27 -13.62
N LEU A 118 -8.88 10.68 -14.25
CA LEU A 118 -10.28 10.87 -13.87
C LEU A 118 -10.68 9.87 -12.78
N GLN A 119 -11.91 10.01 -12.27
CA GLN A 119 -12.41 9.11 -11.21
C GLN A 119 -12.35 7.64 -11.61
N ASP A 120 -12.52 7.31 -12.90
CA ASP A 120 -12.43 5.92 -13.37
C ASP A 120 -11.06 5.29 -13.10
N GLY A 121 -9.98 6.10 -13.14
CA GLY A 121 -8.65 5.63 -12.79
C GLY A 121 -8.57 5.21 -11.33
N PHE A 122 -9.23 5.95 -10.44
CA PHE A 122 -9.29 5.61 -9.02
C PHE A 122 -10.10 4.34 -8.79
N ASN A 123 -11.19 4.15 -9.53
CA ASN A 123 -11.99 2.93 -9.43
C ASN A 123 -11.19 1.71 -9.86
N ASN A 124 -10.43 1.82 -10.95
CA ASN A 124 -9.59 0.73 -11.44
C ASN A 124 -8.50 0.38 -10.45
N VAL A 125 -7.85 1.39 -9.87
CA VAL A 125 -6.82 1.18 -8.84
C VAL A 125 -7.42 0.51 -7.63
N TYR A 126 -8.59 0.96 -7.18
CA TYR A 126 -9.28 0.31 -6.06
C TYR A 126 -9.49 -1.17 -6.31
N ASN A 127 -10.01 -1.52 -7.49
CA ASN A 127 -10.29 -2.91 -7.83
C ASN A 127 -9.02 -3.77 -7.85
N MET A 128 -7.94 -3.26 -8.42
CA MET A 128 -6.65 -3.96 -8.43
C MET A 128 -6.14 -4.19 -7.01
N LEU A 129 -6.21 -3.16 -6.18
CA LEU A 129 -5.74 -3.26 -4.79
C LEU A 129 -6.62 -4.20 -3.97
N ASP A 130 -7.93 -4.19 -4.22
CA ASP A 130 -8.85 -5.08 -3.53
C ASP A 130 -8.52 -6.54 -3.82
N GLU A 131 -8.29 -6.88 -5.09
CA GLU A 131 -7.91 -8.23 -5.49
C GLU A 131 -6.57 -8.64 -4.88
N ALA A 132 -5.57 -7.76 -4.94
CA ALA A 132 -4.26 -8.04 -4.36
C ALA A 132 -4.37 -8.23 -2.84
N CYS A 133 -5.16 -7.40 -2.16
CA CYS A 133 -5.35 -7.51 -0.72
C CYS A 133 -6.08 -8.79 -0.32
N ASN A 134 -6.96 -9.32 -1.16
CA ASN A 134 -7.56 -10.64 -0.91
C ASN A 134 -6.50 -11.73 -0.85
N VAL A 135 -5.55 -11.72 -1.78
CA VAL A 135 -4.45 -12.68 -1.80
C VAL A 135 -3.55 -12.51 -0.59
N ILE A 136 -3.21 -11.25 -0.25
CA ILE A 136 -2.37 -10.94 0.91
C ILE A 136 -3.06 -11.43 2.20
N LYS A 137 -4.34 -11.14 2.34
CA LYS A 137 -5.12 -11.59 3.50
C LYS A 137 -5.02 -13.09 3.70
N GLU A 138 -5.28 -13.86 2.65
CA GLU A 138 -5.24 -15.32 2.74
C GLU A 138 -3.85 -15.81 3.12
N LYS A 139 -2.82 -15.20 2.52
CA LYS A 139 -1.43 -15.55 2.80
C LYS A 139 -1.05 -15.27 4.25
N LEU A 140 -1.43 -14.11 4.77
CA LEU A 140 -1.11 -13.71 6.14
C LEU A 140 -1.84 -14.54 7.17
N LEU A 141 -3.13 -14.82 6.94
CA LEU A 141 -3.91 -15.64 7.87
C LEU A 141 -3.46 -17.08 7.89
N LYS A 142 -3.04 -17.60 6.73
CA LYS A 142 -2.54 -18.97 6.61
C LYS A 142 -1.20 -19.15 7.31
N ASN A 143 -0.34 -18.15 7.26
CA ASN A 143 1.02 -18.20 7.80
C ASN A 143 1.12 -17.62 9.22
N LYS A 144 -0.01 -17.21 9.80
CA LYS A 144 -0.01 -16.61 11.13
C LYS A 144 0.42 -17.64 12.18
N PRO A 145 1.40 -17.32 13.04
CA PRO A 145 1.78 -18.20 14.16
C PRO A 145 0.61 -18.32 15.13
N ARG A 146 0.50 -19.47 15.69
CA ARG A 146 -0.54 -19.76 16.70
C ARG A 146 0.00 -19.72 18.09
#